data_f976cbfb208dcb281fa93bcd884d1e6a
#
_entry.id   f976cbfb208dcb281fa93bcd884d1e6a
#
_cell.length_a   1.000
_cell.length_b   1.000
_cell.length_c   1.000
_cell.angle_alpha   90.00
_cell.angle_beta   90.00
_cell.angle_gamma   90.00
#
_symmetry.space_group_name_H-M   'P 1'
#
loop_
_entity.id
_entity.type
_entity.pdbx_description
1 polymer ?
#
loop_
_entity_poly.entity_id
_entity_poly.type
_entity_poly.pdbx_seq_one_letter_code
_entity_poly.pdbx_strand_id
1 'polypeptide(L)'
;MHTSATPSHTNTPSSNLPESSASNTETAPTLGRFISFEGTEGVGKTTAIEQLCLRLEANGIPYLRTREPGGSPFAEQLRDILLDPATDIEDDTELLLLFAARCDHMQQVILPALQNGTWVICDRFTDSTIAYQGFGRAYGDELVRGKIDMLIKQFVTQLPELTLWLDLPVAEGMKRANKRSAADRFEQQATEFFTWVHTGFSQLASEYPERIQRIDASGSTDDVSARIWQTVMDRFDIK
;
A
#
# COMPACT_ATOMS: atom_id res chain seq x y z
N MET A 1 50.98 29.67 -56.37
CA MET A 1 51.46 31.02 -56.07
C MET A 1 51.06 31.26 -54.62
N HIS A 2 52.02 31.09 -53.74
CA HIS A 2 52.69 32.09 -52.90
C HIS A 2 51.70 33.04 -52.19
N THR A 3 51.68 33.23 -50.89
CA THR A 3 52.71 33.44 -49.84
C THR A 3 52.01 33.35 -48.48
N SER A 4 52.43 32.60 -47.53
CA SER A 4 53.30 32.85 -46.35
C SER A 4 53.09 34.17 -45.65
N ALA A 5 52.67 34.11 -44.37
CA ALA A 5 53.28 34.84 -43.26
C ALA A 5 52.66 34.51 -41.91
N THR A 6 53.43 33.98 -40.99
CA THR A 6 53.37 34.01 -39.52
C THR A 6 54.27 35.19 -39.06
N PRO A 7 54.43 35.55 -37.77
CA PRO A 7 53.64 35.41 -36.55
C PRO A 7 53.58 36.74 -35.76
N SER A 8 52.87 36.80 -34.65
CA SER A 8 53.32 37.58 -33.49
C SER A 8 52.67 37.15 -32.19
N HIS A 9 53.54 36.93 -31.21
CA HIS A 9 53.28 36.69 -29.78
C HIS A 9 52.67 37.90 -29.12
N THR A 10 51.69 37.70 -28.23
CA THR A 10 51.56 38.58 -27.03
C THR A 10 50.97 37.80 -25.85
N ASN A 11 51.61 38.05 -24.74
CA ASN A 11 51.50 37.54 -23.39
C ASN A 11 50.12 37.43 -22.76
N THR A 12 50.02 36.39 -21.95
CA THR A 12 49.09 36.12 -20.85
C THR A 12 49.02 37.23 -19.81
N PRO A 13 47.89 37.36 -19.11
CA PRO A 13 47.98 37.28 -17.65
C PRO A 13 47.05 36.24 -17.03
N SER A 14 47.62 35.46 -16.13
CA SER A 14 46.95 34.57 -15.19
C SER A 14 45.96 35.37 -14.34
N SER A 15 44.70 34.97 -14.34
CA SER A 15 43.74 35.33 -13.31
C SER A 15 43.34 34.10 -12.54
N ASN A 16 43.85 34.03 -11.33
CA ASN A 16 43.43 33.08 -10.30
C ASN A 16 41.93 33.27 -10.00
N LEU A 17 41.11 32.31 -10.32
CA LEU A 17 39.74 32.18 -9.77
C LEU A 17 39.80 31.28 -8.53
N PRO A 18 39.16 31.65 -7.43
CA PRO A 18 39.11 30.78 -6.27
C PRO A 18 38.20 29.58 -6.54
N GLU A 19 38.74 28.39 -6.37
CA GLU A 19 37.97 27.13 -6.30
C GLU A 19 37.01 27.19 -5.12
N SER A 20 35.74 27.44 -5.42
CA SER A 20 34.65 27.24 -4.48
C SER A 20 34.30 25.76 -4.46
N SER A 21 34.99 25.01 -3.63
CA SER A 21 34.58 23.63 -3.28
C SER A 21 33.39 23.69 -2.31
N ALA A 22 32.20 23.95 -2.84
CA ALA A 22 30.96 23.59 -2.16
C ALA A 22 30.69 22.13 -2.46
N SER A 23 31.12 21.25 -1.56
CA SER A 23 30.66 19.85 -1.53
C SER A 23 29.17 19.82 -1.13
N ASN A 24 28.31 19.98 -2.12
CA ASN A 24 26.92 19.57 -1.96
C ASN A 24 26.91 18.04 -1.88
N THR A 25 26.99 17.50 -0.69
CA THR A 25 26.51 16.14 -0.41
C THR A 25 24.99 16.17 -0.53
N GLU A 26 24.47 16.06 -1.77
CA GLU A 26 23.09 15.66 -1.97
C GLU A 26 22.96 14.26 -1.36
N THR A 27 22.41 14.20 -0.16
CA THR A 27 21.93 12.94 0.42
C THR A 27 20.88 12.41 -0.54
N ALA A 28 21.08 11.17 -1.05
CA ALA A 28 20.09 10.50 -1.88
C ALA A 28 18.72 10.60 -1.21
N PRO A 29 17.66 10.92 -1.95
CA PRO A 29 16.34 11.08 -1.37
C PRO A 29 15.96 9.79 -0.65
N THR A 30 15.65 9.90 0.64
CA THR A 30 15.15 8.76 1.41
C THR A 30 13.78 8.43 0.87
N LEU A 31 13.62 7.23 0.31
CA LEU A 31 12.32 6.76 -0.19
C LEU A 31 11.30 6.69 0.96
N GLY A 32 10.05 7.01 0.65
CA GLY A 32 8.93 6.82 1.57
C GLY A 32 8.74 5.34 1.91
N ARG A 33 7.97 5.05 2.97
CA ARG A 33 7.64 3.68 3.38
C ARG A 33 6.22 3.32 2.95
N PHE A 34 6.01 2.08 2.54
CA PHE A 34 4.72 1.59 2.13
C PHE A 34 4.15 0.61 3.15
N ILE A 35 3.03 0.99 3.79
CA ILE A 35 2.30 0.18 4.78
C ILE A 35 0.89 -0.08 4.27
N SER A 36 0.44 -1.33 4.29
CA SER A 36 -0.96 -1.69 4.07
C SER A 36 -1.64 -2.15 5.37
N PHE A 37 -2.93 -1.91 5.45
CA PHE A 37 -3.81 -2.40 6.51
C PHE A 37 -4.76 -3.43 5.93
N GLU A 38 -4.81 -4.59 6.56
CA GLU A 38 -5.62 -5.72 6.12
C GLU A 38 -6.51 -6.24 7.25
N GLY A 39 -7.49 -7.06 6.90
CA GLY A 39 -8.43 -7.68 7.82
C GLY A 39 -9.86 -7.67 7.29
N THR A 40 -10.72 -8.49 7.88
CA THR A 40 -12.13 -8.62 7.53
C THR A 40 -12.94 -7.36 7.90
N GLU A 41 -14.23 -7.37 7.65
CA GLU A 41 -15.09 -6.24 7.94
C GLU A 41 -15.26 -6.05 9.47
N GLY A 42 -15.43 -4.80 9.89
CA GLY A 42 -15.68 -4.47 11.30
C GLY A 42 -14.48 -4.57 12.25
N VAL A 43 -13.28 -4.94 11.78
CA VAL A 43 -12.07 -5.06 12.64
C VAL A 43 -11.50 -3.72 13.11
N GLY A 44 -11.95 -2.58 12.54
CA GLY A 44 -11.53 -1.25 12.98
C GLY A 44 -10.40 -0.62 12.14
N LYS A 45 -10.16 -1.07 10.90
CA LYS A 45 -9.10 -0.54 10.00
C LYS A 45 -9.11 0.99 9.90
N THR A 46 -10.25 1.59 9.60
CA THR A 46 -10.37 3.04 9.43
C THR A 46 -9.85 3.82 10.64
N THR A 47 -10.28 3.42 11.84
CA THR A 47 -9.83 4.05 13.09
C THR A 47 -8.34 3.81 13.35
N ALA A 48 -7.86 2.59 13.09
CA ALA A 48 -6.46 2.24 13.24
C ALA A 48 -5.54 3.06 12.31
N ILE A 49 -5.95 3.24 11.05
CA ILE A 49 -5.26 4.08 10.07
C ILE A 49 -5.23 5.55 10.55
N GLU A 50 -6.36 6.09 11.01
CA GLU A 50 -6.43 7.45 11.53
C GLU A 50 -5.46 7.66 12.69
N GLN A 51 -5.43 6.74 13.65
CA GLN A 51 -4.51 6.82 14.79
C GLN A 51 -3.04 6.72 14.38
N LEU A 52 -2.71 5.86 13.40
CA LEU A 52 -1.35 5.81 12.86
C LEU A 52 -0.97 7.12 12.17
N CYS A 53 -1.86 7.68 11.35
CA CYS A 53 -1.62 8.96 10.68
C CYS A 53 -1.34 10.10 11.67
N LEU A 54 -2.12 10.20 12.74
CA LEU A 54 -1.88 11.20 13.81
C LEU A 54 -0.51 11.01 14.46
N ARG A 55 -0.06 9.78 14.68
CA ARG A 55 1.27 9.52 15.25
C ARG A 55 2.39 9.86 14.27
N LEU A 56 2.23 9.58 12.98
CA LEU A 56 3.20 9.97 11.94
C LEU A 56 3.33 11.50 11.87
N GLU A 57 2.20 12.21 11.89
CA GLU A 57 2.17 13.69 11.91
C GLU A 57 2.89 14.26 13.14
N ALA A 58 2.60 13.71 14.33
CA ALA A 58 3.25 14.13 15.57
C ALA A 58 4.77 13.90 15.58
N ASN A 59 5.26 12.96 14.76
CA ASN A 59 6.69 12.67 14.58
C ASN A 59 7.28 13.37 13.34
N GLY A 60 6.54 14.25 12.67
CA GLY A 60 7.00 15.00 11.50
C GLY A 60 7.25 14.14 10.26
N ILE A 61 6.63 12.94 10.20
CA ILE A 61 6.78 12.02 9.07
C ILE A 61 5.69 12.31 8.05
N PRO A 62 6.04 12.75 6.80
CA PRO A 62 5.07 13.01 5.77
C PRO A 62 4.40 11.72 5.32
N TYR A 63 3.07 11.72 5.20
CA TYR A 63 2.32 10.55 4.76
C TYR A 63 1.20 10.90 3.78
N LEU A 64 0.84 9.91 2.97
CA LEU A 64 -0.33 9.88 2.11
C LEU A 64 -1.23 8.73 2.58
N ARG A 65 -2.48 9.04 2.90
CA ARG A 65 -3.51 8.03 3.17
C ARG A 65 -4.28 7.72 1.90
N THR A 66 -4.39 6.43 1.56
CA THR A 66 -5.11 5.96 0.38
C THR A 66 -5.82 4.63 0.66
N ARG A 67 -6.49 4.05 -0.35
CA ARG A 67 -7.23 2.78 -0.20
C ARG A 67 -7.38 2.04 -1.52
N GLU A 68 -7.67 0.74 -1.45
CA GLU A 68 -8.07 -0.08 -2.59
C GLU A 68 -9.40 -0.85 -2.33
N PRO A 69 -10.16 -1.14 -3.41
CA PRO A 69 -10.00 -0.54 -4.74
C PRO A 69 -10.28 0.97 -4.67
N GLY A 70 -9.60 1.76 -5.51
CA GLY A 70 -9.71 3.21 -5.53
C GLY A 70 -8.37 3.93 -5.45
N GLY A 71 -8.35 5.16 -4.96
CA GLY A 71 -7.16 5.95 -4.68
C GLY A 71 -6.68 6.84 -5.84
N SER A 72 -7.10 6.61 -7.07
CA SER A 72 -6.91 7.49 -8.23
C SER A 72 -8.24 7.78 -8.91
N PRO A 73 -8.37 8.84 -9.72
CA PRO A 73 -9.65 9.17 -10.35
C PRO A 73 -10.26 8.05 -11.18
N PHE A 74 -9.45 7.28 -11.91
CA PHE A 74 -9.93 6.13 -12.68
C PHE A 74 -10.24 4.93 -11.77
N ALA A 75 -9.38 4.65 -10.81
CA ALA A 75 -9.60 3.56 -9.87
C ALA A 75 -10.86 3.76 -9.00
N GLU A 76 -11.26 5.01 -8.69
CA GLU A 76 -12.52 5.30 -8.00
C GLU A 76 -13.73 4.94 -8.87
N GLN A 77 -13.70 5.15 -10.19
CA GLN A 77 -14.77 4.72 -11.11
C GLN A 77 -14.90 3.18 -11.12
N LEU A 78 -13.78 2.47 -11.11
CA LEU A 78 -13.80 1.02 -11.01
C LEU A 78 -14.27 0.53 -9.63
N ARG A 79 -13.96 1.28 -8.57
CA ARG A 79 -14.48 1.01 -7.21
C ARG A 79 -16.01 1.10 -7.20
N ASP A 80 -16.60 2.12 -7.81
CA ASP A 80 -18.06 2.28 -7.87
C ASP A 80 -18.70 1.04 -8.51
N ILE A 81 -18.14 0.53 -9.61
CA ILE A 81 -18.60 -0.70 -10.27
C ILE A 81 -18.42 -1.92 -9.34
N LEU A 82 -17.23 -2.08 -8.76
CA LEU A 82 -16.88 -3.25 -7.96
C LEU A 82 -17.69 -3.37 -6.66
N LEU A 83 -18.09 -2.25 -6.07
CA LEU A 83 -18.81 -2.21 -4.79
C LEU A 83 -20.33 -2.13 -4.95
N ASP A 84 -20.85 -1.79 -6.14
CA ASP A 84 -22.28 -1.72 -6.39
C ASP A 84 -22.94 -3.10 -6.21
N PRO A 85 -23.89 -3.25 -5.27
CA PRO A 85 -24.65 -4.49 -5.09
C PRO A 85 -25.40 -4.98 -6.34
N ALA A 86 -25.71 -4.07 -7.27
CA ALA A 86 -26.39 -4.42 -8.53
C ALA A 86 -25.41 -4.96 -9.60
N THR A 87 -24.11 -4.86 -9.37
CA THR A 87 -23.10 -5.39 -10.32
C THR A 87 -23.04 -6.91 -10.26
N ASP A 88 -23.35 -7.56 -11.37
CA ASP A 88 -23.22 -8.99 -11.59
C ASP A 88 -22.11 -9.26 -12.61
N ILE A 89 -20.96 -9.73 -12.13
CA ILE A 89 -19.77 -10.04 -12.93
C ILE A 89 -19.11 -11.33 -12.46
N GLU A 90 -18.52 -12.04 -13.40
CA GLU A 90 -17.77 -13.27 -13.15
C GLU A 90 -16.48 -13.00 -12.34
N ASP A 91 -16.04 -14.00 -11.57
CA ASP A 91 -14.89 -13.88 -10.68
C ASP A 91 -13.60 -13.44 -11.40
N ASP A 92 -13.31 -13.95 -12.59
CA ASP A 92 -12.14 -13.52 -13.37
C ASP A 92 -12.27 -12.06 -13.83
N THR A 93 -13.48 -11.58 -14.14
CA THR A 93 -13.73 -10.17 -14.48
C THR A 93 -13.53 -9.27 -13.26
N GLU A 94 -14.04 -9.67 -12.09
CA GLU A 94 -13.81 -8.97 -10.82
C GLU A 94 -12.30 -8.84 -10.55
N LEU A 95 -11.56 -9.95 -10.68
CA LEU A 95 -10.13 -9.99 -10.47
C LEU A 95 -9.37 -9.03 -11.41
N LEU A 96 -9.72 -9.03 -12.71
CA LEU A 96 -9.08 -8.14 -13.69
C LEU A 96 -9.39 -6.66 -13.42
N LEU A 97 -10.61 -6.31 -13.02
CA LEU A 97 -10.97 -4.94 -12.64
C LEU A 97 -10.22 -4.47 -11.39
N LEU A 98 -10.05 -5.35 -10.38
CA LEU A 98 -9.23 -5.05 -9.20
C LEU A 98 -7.79 -4.73 -9.58
N PHE A 99 -7.20 -5.50 -10.50
CA PHE A 99 -5.83 -5.25 -10.95
C PHE A 99 -5.72 -4.04 -11.87
N ALA A 100 -6.72 -3.74 -12.69
CA ALA A 100 -6.76 -2.51 -13.49
C ALA A 100 -6.77 -1.27 -12.59
N ALA A 101 -7.63 -1.26 -11.56
CA ALA A 101 -7.67 -0.19 -10.56
C ALA A 101 -6.35 -0.03 -9.82
N ARG A 102 -5.75 -1.15 -9.39
CA ARG A 102 -4.45 -1.17 -8.69
C ARG A 102 -3.31 -0.64 -9.55
N CYS A 103 -3.25 -1.04 -10.82
CA CYS A 103 -2.22 -0.54 -11.75
C CYS A 103 -2.25 0.99 -11.86
N ASP A 104 -3.44 1.57 -12.06
CA ASP A 104 -3.60 3.02 -12.16
C ASP A 104 -3.25 3.70 -10.83
N HIS A 105 -3.78 3.19 -9.71
CA HIS A 105 -3.49 3.70 -8.37
C HIS A 105 -1.99 3.69 -8.04
N MET A 106 -1.29 2.60 -8.36
CA MET A 106 0.16 2.53 -8.15
C MET A 106 0.91 3.58 -8.95
N GLN A 107 0.62 3.71 -10.24
CA GLN A 107 1.34 4.61 -11.15
C GLN A 107 1.05 6.09 -10.85
N GLN A 108 -0.20 6.42 -10.55
CA GLN A 108 -0.64 7.82 -10.37
C GLN A 108 -0.42 8.34 -8.94
N VAL A 109 -0.40 7.47 -7.94
CA VAL A 109 -0.48 7.89 -6.54
C VAL A 109 0.63 7.27 -5.68
N ILE A 110 0.74 5.94 -5.62
CA ILE A 110 1.63 5.27 -4.67
C ILE A 110 3.10 5.52 -5.01
N LEU A 111 3.52 5.19 -6.23
CA LEU A 111 4.92 5.30 -6.64
C LEU A 111 5.46 6.74 -6.58
N PRO A 112 4.72 7.77 -7.06
CA PRO A 112 5.16 9.16 -6.93
C PRO A 112 5.33 9.60 -5.46
N ALA A 113 4.41 9.20 -4.57
CA ALA A 113 4.51 9.53 -3.15
C ALA A 113 5.76 8.91 -2.52
N LEU A 114 6.00 7.61 -2.75
CA LEU A 114 7.18 6.91 -2.24
C LEU A 114 8.49 7.53 -2.76
N GLN A 115 8.56 7.86 -4.04
CA GLN A 115 9.72 8.50 -4.66
C GLN A 115 10.04 9.88 -4.06
N ASN A 116 9.01 10.60 -3.60
CA ASN A 116 9.13 11.89 -2.92
C ASN A 116 9.39 11.79 -1.40
N GLY A 117 9.69 10.58 -0.89
CA GLY A 117 9.94 10.38 0.54
C GLY A 117 8.69 10.41 1.42
N THR A 118 7.49 10.42 0.82
CA THR A 118 6.20 10.40 1.52
C THR A 118 5.80 8.98 1.83
N TRP A 119 5.46 8.69 3.08
CA TRP A 119 4.95 7.38 3.47
C TRP A 119 3.56 7.15 2.88
N VAL A 120 3.28 5.92 2.44
CA VAL A 120 1.96 5.54 1.93
C VAL A 120 1.30 4.60 2.92
N ILE A 121 0.11 4.98 3.40
CA ILE A 121 -0.72 4.20 4.29
C ILE A 121 -1.99 3.81 3.52
N CYS A 122 -2.07 2.54 3.13
CA CYS A 122 -3.12 2.03 2.25
C CYS A 122 -4.10 1.13 3.01
N ASP A 123 -5.39 1.44 2.95
CA ASP A 123 -6.46 0.54 3.41
C ASP A 123 -6.71 -0.51 2.33
N ARG A 124 -6.23 -1.72 2.55
CA ARG A 124 -6.17 -2.87 1.64
C ARG A 124 -5.16 -2.72 0.50
N PHE A 125 -4.60 -3.85 0.10
CA PHE A 125 -3.75 -3.98 -1.08
C PHE A 125 -3.83 -5.41 -1.65
N THR A 126 -2.72 -5.96 -2.18
CA THR A 126 -2.68 -7.29 -2.81
C THR A 126 -3.11 -8.43 -1.90
N ASP A 127 -2.82 -8.33 -0.60
CA ASP A 127 -3.15 -9.37 0.38
C ASP A 127 -4.67 -9.53 0.53
N SER A 128 -5.43 -8.42 0.42
CA SER A 128 -6.90 -8.49 0.30
C SER A 128 -7.34 -9.29 -0.92
N THR A 129 -6.70 -9.12 -2.09
CA THR A 129 -7.08 -9.88 -3.30
C THR A 129 -6.87 -11.38 -3.10
N ILE A 130 -5.74 -11.77 -2.50
CA ILE A 130 -5.48 -13.18 -2.21
C ILE A 130 -6.53 -13.72 -1.22
N ALA A 131 -6.82 -12.96 -0.14
CA ALA A 131 -7.77 -13.39 0.87
C ALA A 131 -9.23 -13.44 0.35
N TYR A 132 -9.68 -12.43 -0.39
CA TYR A 132 -11.07 -12.31 -0.83
C TYR A 132 -11.35 -13.16 -2.08
N GLN A 133 -10.57 -13.00 -3.16
CA GLN A 133 -10.79 -13.74 -4.40
C GLN A 133 -10.19 -15.16 -4.32
N GLY A 134 -8.99 -15.31 -3.75
CA GLY A 134 -8.33 -16.62 -3.65
C GLY A 134 -8.97 -17.54 -2.60
N PHE A 135 -9.28 -17.02 -1.42
CA PHE A 135 -9.88 -17.83 -0.35
C PHE A 135 -11.39 -17.64 -0.23
N GLY A 136 -11.87 -16.42 -0.14
CA GLY A 136 -13.30 -16.14 0.03
C GLY A 136 -14.16 -16.67 -1.11
N ARG A 137 -13.77 -16.40 -2.37
CA ARG A 137 -14.49 -16.88 -3.57
C ARG A 137 -14.10 -18.31 -3.94
N ALA A 138 -12.81 -18.62 -3.97
CA ALA A 138 -12.27 -19.84 -4.54
C ALA A 138 -11.86 -20.89 -3.50
N TYR A 139 -12.15 -20.68 -2.21
CA TYR A 139 -11.88 -21.64 -1.13
C TYR A 139 -10.43 -22.14 -1.06
N GLY A 140 -9.47 -21.29 -1.49
CA GLY A 140 -8.05 -21.63 -1.52
C GLY A 140 -7.62 -22.45 -2.74
N ASP A 141 -8.41 -22.47 -3.82
CA ASP A 141 -8.05 -23.17 -5.07
C ASP A 141 -6.70 -22.67 -5.63
N GLU A 142 -5.79 -23.61 -5.85
CA GLU A 142 -4.41 -23.31 -6.29
C GLU A 142 -4.35 -22.69 -7.69
N LEU A 143 -5.29 -23.00 -8.59
CA LEU A 143 -5.33 -22.42 -9.93
C LEU A 143 -5.69 -20.92 -9.86
N VAL A 144 -6.67 -20.57 -9.01
CA VAL A 144 -7.06 -19.18 -8.78
C VAL A 144 -5.93 -18.43 -8.08
N ARG A 145 -5.29 -19.04 -7.08
CA ARG A 145 -4.11 -18.47 -6.43
C ARG A 145 -2.99 -18.21 -7.45
N GLY A 146 -2.72 -19.16 -8.34
CA GLY A 146 -1.74 -19.00 -9.42
C GLY A 146 -2.05 -17.85 -10.38
N LYS A 147 -3.33 -17.61 -10.73
CA LYS A 147 -3.73 -16.43 -11.51
C LYS A 147 -3.43 -15.13 -10.76
N ILE A 148 -3.76 -15.05 -9.47
CA ILE A 148 -3.52 -13.87 -8.63
C ILE A 148 -2.02 -13.60 -8.53
N ASP A 149 -1.22 -14.61 -8.24
CA ASP A 149 0.25 -14.49 -8.10
C ASP A 149 0.90 -14.03 -9.42
N MET A 150 0.42 -14.52 -10.56
CA MET A 150 0.86 -14.07 -11.87
C MET A 150 0.55 -12.58 -12.10
N LEU A 151 -0.65 -12.14 -11.76
CA LEU A 151 -1.05 -10.73 -11.91
C LEU A 151 -0.26 -9.83 -10.96
N ILE A 152 -0.03 -10.26 -9.73
CA ILE A 152 0.84 -9.53 -8.78
C ILE A 152 2.23 -9.39 -9.37
N LYS A 153 2.85 -10.51 -9.79
CA LYS A 153 4.20 -10.52 -10.35
C LYS A 153 4.34 -9.63 -11.59
N GLN A 154 3.31 -9.57 -12.42
CA GLN A 154 3.35 -8.85 -13.69
C GLN A 154 3.07 -7.35 -13.54
N PHE A 155 2.16 -6.97 -12.65
CA PHE A 155 1.61 -5.61 -12.60
C PHE A 155 1.88 -4.85 -11.30
N VAL A 156 2.35 -5.52 -10.23
CA VAL A 156 2.65 -4.87 -8.95
C VAL A 156 4.16 -4.71 -8.82
N THR A 157 4.65 -3.51 -9.05
CA THR A 157 6.10 -3.21 -9.04
C THR A 157 6.65 -2.99 -7.63
N GLN A 158 5.78 -2.66 -6.66
CA GLN A 158 6.14 -2.40 -5.27
C GLN A 158 5.10 -3.01 -4.34
N LEU A 159 5.53 -3.94 -3.50
CA LEU A 159 4.72 -4.46 -2.39
C LEU A 159 4.90 -3.60 -1.13
N PRO A 160 3.93 -3.59 -0.20
CA PRO A 160 4.13 -2.99 1.12
C PRO A 160 5.35 -3.59 1.82
N GLU A 161 6.13 -2.74 2.47
CA GLU A 161 7.25 -3.16 3.34
C GLU A 161 6.73 -3.74 4.66
N LEU A 162 5.53 -3.31 5.05
CA LEU A 162 4.81 -3.79 6.21
C LEU A 162 3.32 -3.90 5.91
N THR A 163 2.72 -5.06 6.16
CA THR A 163 1.28 -5.26 6.18
C THR A 163 0.83 -5.47 7.63
N LEU A 164 -0.08 -4.65 8.10
CA LEU A 164 -0.69 -4.76 9.42
C LEU A 164 -2.03 -5.50 9.28
N TRP A 165 -2.04 -6.79 9.57
CA TRP A 165 -3.26 -7.56 9.56
C TRP A 165 -3.97 -7.44 10.91
N LEU A 166 -5.08 -6.68 10.94
CA LEU A 166 -5.94 -6.55 12.10
C LEU A 166 -6.78 -7.82 12.23
N ASP A 167 -6.44 -8.62 13.22
CA ASP A 167 -7.08 -9.90 13.48
C ASP A 167 -8.13 -9.76 14.59
N LEU A 168 -9.37 -10.14 14.24
CA LEU A 168 -10.51 -10.18 15.15
C LEU A 168 -11.39 -11.37 14.76
N PRO A 169 -11.99 -12.10 15.71
CA PRO A 169 -12.95 -13.14 15.39
C PRO A 169 -14.04 -12.66 14.42
N VAL A 170 -14.25 -13.39 13.32
CA VAL A 170 -15.17 -12.99 12.23
C VAL A 170 -16.54 -12.59 12.76
N ALA A 171 -17.11 -13.39 13.71
CA ALA A 171 -18.43 -13.11 14.30
C ALA A 171 -18.47 -11.74 15.01
N GLU A 172 -17.38 -11.32 15.65
CA GLU A 172 -17.29 -10.03 16.32
C GLU A 172 -17.17 -8.88 15.30
N GLY A 173 -16.33 -9.04 14.28
CA GLY A 173 -16.19 -8.09 13.18
C GLY A 173 -17.51 -7.85 12.47
N MET A 174 -18.20 -8.91 12.07
CA MET A 174 -19.51 -8.83 11.40
C MET A 174 -20.57 -8.15 12.27
N LYS A 175 -20.61 -8.44 13.58
CA LYS A 175 -21.50 -7.74 14.52
C LYS A 175 -21.23 -6.24 14.59
N ARG A 176 -19.99 -5.82 14.44
CA ARG A 176 -19.60 -4.40 14.41
C ARG A 176 -19.95 -3.75 13.07
N ALA A 177 -19.70 -4.45 11.95
CA ALA A 177 -20.00 -3.97 10.60
C ALA A 177 -21.50 -3.71 10.40
N ASN A 178 -22.35 -4.66 10.76
CA ASN A 178 -23.82 -4.57 10.63
C ASN A 178 -24.48 -3.40 11.36
N LYS A 179 -23.75 -2.69 12.21
CA LYS A 179 -24.26 -1.51 12.92
C LYS A 179 -24.00 -0.18 12.21
N ARG A 180 -23.24 -0.15 11.08
CA ARG A 180 -22.73 1.10 10.52
C ARG A 180 -23.56 1.67 9.36
N SER A 181 -23.78 0.91 8.30
CA SER A 181 -24.42 1.40 7.06
C SER A 181 -24.98 0.26 6.23
N ALA A 182 -25.64 0.58 5.10
CA ALA A 182 -25.99 -0.40 4.08
C ALA A 182 -24.72 -1.11 3.58
N ALA A 183 -24.78 -2.45 3.53
CA ALA A 183 -23.67 -3.29 3.12
C ALA A 183 -23.39 -3.16 1.61
N ASP A 184 -22.13 -3.01 1.22
CA ASP A 184 -21.70 -3.09 -0.16
C ASP A 184 -21.72 -4.55 -0.69
N ARG A 185 -21.35 -4.76 -1.95
CA ARG A 185 -21.39 -6.08 -2.61
C ARG A 185 -20.53 -7.13 -1.90
N PHE A 186 -19.42 -6.76 -1.31
CA PHE A 186 -18.56 -7.67 -0.55
C PHE A 186 -19.11 -7.90 0.87
N GLU A 187 -19.60 -6.86 1.53
CA GLU A 187 -20.17 -6.95 2.88
C GLU A 187 -21.47 -7.77 2.93
N GLN A 188 -22.17 -7.94 1.81
CA GLN A 188 -23.38 -8.78 1.68
C GLN A 188 -23.07 -10.28 1.63
N GLN A 189 -21.82 -10.69 1.61
CA GLN A 189 -21.43 -12.10 1.59
C GLN A 189 -21.77 -12.83 2.89
N ALA A 190 -21.96 -14.14 2.81
CA ALA A 190 -22.24 -14.99 3.98
C ALA A 190 -21.06 -15.04 4.96
N THR A 191 -21.34 -15.36 6.21
CA THR A 191 -20.32 -15.51 7.27
C THR A 191 -19.23 -16.53 6.89
N GLU A 192 -19.58 -17.58 6.16
CA GLU A 192 -18.64 -18.59 5.66
C GLU A 192 -17.57 -17.97 4.75
N PHE A 193 -17.97 -17.07 3.85
CA PHE A 193 -17.04 -16.31 3.00
C PHE A 193 -15.98 -15.59 3.84
N PHE A 194 -16.39 -14.86 4.89
CA PHE A 194 -15.46 -14.14 5.75
C PHE A 194 -14.59 -15.08 6.60
N THR A 195 -15.06 -16.29 6.89
CA THR A 195 -14.25 -17.32 7.55
C THR A 195 -13.10 -17.76 6.63
N TRP A 196 -13.38 -17.96 5.35
CA TRP A 196 -12.36 -18.25 4.36
C TRP A 196 -11.40 -17.07 4.14
N VAL A 197 -11.91 -15.85 4.07
CA VAL A 197 -11.06 -14.64 3.99
C VAL A 197 -10.10 -14.55 5.17
N HIS A 198 -10.59 -14.78 6.39
CA HIS A 198 -9.76 -14.81 7.59
C HIS A 198 -8.70 -15.92 7.52
N THR A 199 -9.06 -17.10 7.02
CA THR A 199 -8.12 -18.21 6.78
C THR A 199 -7.03 -17.78 5.80
N GLY A 200 -7.38 -17.07 4.72
CA GLY A 200 -6.45 -16.52 3.75
C GLY A 200 -5.43 -15.56 4.39
N PHE A 201 -5.89 -14.62 5.19
CA PHE A 201 -4.98 -13.72 5.92
C PHE A 201 -4.07 -14.47 6.90
N SER A 202 -4.60 -15.48 7.62
CA SER A 202 -3.82 -16.30 8.54
C SER A 202 -2.71 -17.06 7.82
N GLN A 203 -3.02 -17.62 6.65
CA GLN A 203 -2.04 -18.32 5.83
C GLN A 203 -0.98 -17.37 5.31
N LEU A 204 -1.37 -16.21 4.78
CA LEU A 204 -0.44 -15.18 4.30
C LEU A 204 0.50 -14.69 5.41
N ALA A 205 0.00 -14.47 6.62
CA ALA A 205 0.85 -14.08 7.75
C ALA A 205 1.86 -15.18 8.11
N SER A 206 1.52 -16.44 7.92
CA SER A 206 2.44 -17.57 8.12
C SER A 206 3.44 -17.73 6.99
N GLU A 207 3.04 -17.43 5.74
CA GLU A 207 3.91 -17.50 4.56
C GLU A 207 4.91 -16.34 4.51
N TYR A 208 4.51 -15.14 4.98
CA TYR A 208 5.31 -13.90 4.90
C TYR A 208 5.46 -13.21 6.26
N PRO A 209 5.97 -13.88 7.30
CA PRO A 209 6.01 -13.35 8.67
C PRO A 209 6.85 -12.08 8.82
N GLU A 210 7.86 -11.87 7.95
CA GLU A 210 8.69 -10.66 7.95
C GLU A 210 7.95 -9.42 7.42
N ARG A 211 6.96 -9.62 6.57
CA ARG A 211 6.20 -8.55 5.93
C ARG A 211 4.83 -8.33 6.56
N ILE A 212 4.14 -9.40 6.94
CA ILE A 212 2.77 -9.36 7.45
C ILE A 212 2.79 -9.58 8.96
N GLN A 213 2.45 -8.53 9.70
CA GLN A 213 2.37 -8.57 11.15
C GLN A 213 0.91 -8.66 11.60
N ARG A 214 0.61 -9.74 12.33
CA ARG A 214 -0.69 -9.96 12.94
C ARG A 214 -0.87 -9.04 14.14
N ILE A 215 -1.86 -8.18 14.11
CA ILE A 215 -2.23 -7.27 15.20
C ILE A 215 -3.54 -7.75 15.83
N ASP A 216 -3.50 -8.15 17.08
CA ASP A 216 -4.72 -8.43 17.84
C ASP A 216 -5.57 -7.16 17.92
N ALA A 217 -6.72 -7.18 17.23
CA ALA A 217 -7.66 -6.06 17.14
C ALA A 217 -8.75 -6.10 18.24
N SER A 218 -8.56 -6.94 19.25
CA SER A 218 -9.39 -6.94 20.46
C SER A 218 -8.94 -5.84 21.45
N GLY A 219 -9.84 -5.43 22.33
CA GLY A 219 -9.60 -4.41 23.33
C GLY A 219 -10.05 -3.01 22.90
N SER A 220 -9.51 -1.99 23.53
CA SER A 220 -9.81 -0.59 23.26
C SER A 220 -9.07 -0.10 21.98
N THR A 221 -9.56 1.00 21.40
CA THR A 221 -8.88 1.68 20.30
C THR A 221 -7.44 2.05 20.65
N ASP A 222 -7.21 2.49 21.90
CA ASP A 222 -5.89 2.91 22.37
C ASP A 222 -4.93 1.70 22.45
N ASP A 223 -5.41 0.54 22.93
CA ASP A 223 -4.60 -0.69 22.98
C ASP A 223 -4.17 -1.14 21.58
N VAL A 224 -5.10 -1.15 20.63
CA VAL A 224 -4.82 -1.51 19.23
C VAL A 224 -3.85 -0.51 18.59
N SER A 225 -4.09 0.80 18.80
CA SER A 225 -3.21 1.87 18.32
C SER A 225 -1.80 1.75 18.90
N ALA A 226 -1.65 1.38 20.17
CA ALA A 226 -0.34 1.19 20.78
C ALA A 226 0.42 0.00 20.17
N ARG A 227 -0.26 -1.15 19.93
CA ARG A 227 0.34 -2.33 19.26
C ARG A 227 0.81 -1.99 17.84
N ILE A 228 -0.03 -1.29 17.06
CA ILE A 228 0.31 -0.85 15.71
C ILE A 228 1.54 0.06 15.73
N TRP A 229 1.53 1.07 16.59
CA TRP A 229 2.63 2.02 16.67
C TRP A 229 3.95 1.34 17.05
N GLN A 230 3.92 0.45 18.04
CA GLN A 230 5.10 -0.32 18.43
C GLN A 230 5.66 -1.14 17.25
N THR A 231 4.77 -1.84 16.52
CA THR A 231 5.15 -2.62 15.33
C THR A 231 5.80 -1.74 14.26
N VAL A 232 5.26 -0.55 14.03
CA VAL A 232 5.80 0.41 13.04
C VAL A 232 7.15 0.96 13.49
N MET A 233 7.30 1.33 14.77
CA MET A 233 8.57 1.79 15.33
C MET A 233 9.65 0.72 15.19
N ASP A 234 9.36 -0.51 15.58
CA ASP A 234 10.30 -1.63 15.53
C ASP A 234 10.72 -1.97 14.08
N ARG A 235 9.76 -1.84 13.13
CA ARG A 235 10.01 -2.15 11.72
C ARG A 235 10.90 -1.12 11.02
N PHE A 236 10.76 0.16 11.37
CA PHE A 236 11.39 1.27 10.65
C PHE A 236 12.38 2.08 11.49
N ASP A 237 12.78 1.56 12.67
CA ASP A 237 13.76 2.19 13.58
C ASP A 237 13.41 3.65 13.94
N ILE A 238 12.10 3.95 14.13
CA ILE A 238 11.63 5.28 14.55
C ILE A 238 11.97 5.45 16.04
N LYS A 239 12.70 6.52 16.36
CA LYS A 239 13.14 6.82 17.73
C LYS A 239 12.23 7.82 18.42
#